data_cc1a00526b4cea9d427e68aa31d04109
#
_entry.id   cc1a00526b4cea9d427e68aa31d04109
#
_cell.length_a   1.000
_cell.length_b   1.000
_cell.length_c   1.000
_cell.angle_alpha   90.00
_cell.angle_beta   90.00
_cell.angle_gamma   90.00
#
_symmetry.space_group_name_H-M   'P 1'
#
loop_
_entity.id
_entity.type
_entity.pdbx_description
1 polymer ?
#
loop_
_entity_poly.entity_id
_entity_poly.type
_entity_poly.pdbx_seq_one_letter_code
_entity_poly.pdbx_strand_id
1 'polypeptide(L)'
;MLGQYATKALYEFSKPTIAVINGPARGAGVELALNCDFVFMAHEATVALTETSLGTFIGGAVTYNLVRMVGLQAAKEIVYTGTVIDGKKAAELGLALRAYPIEDLLKEARAFAKVLASRAPVSLQLAKKRMQQFYGFDHDSILLLEADAVFTCMNTQDWHEGIRSFNEGRAPQFKGV
;
A
#
# COMPACT_ATOMS: atom_id res chain seq x y z
N MET A 1 13.50 -13.17 -12.87
CA MET A 1 14.08 -13.02 -11.51
C MET A 1 14.24 -11.55 -11.08
N LEU A 2 14.78 -10.63 -11.89
CA LEU A 2 14.94 -9.20 -11.53
C LEU A 2 13.61 -8.51 -11.10
N GLY A 3 12.52 -8.77 -11.82
CA GLY A 3 11.21 -8.18 -11.48
C GLY A 3 10.70 -8.59 -10.09
N GLN A 4 10.90 -9.85 -9.69
CA GLN A 4 10.48 -10.33 -8.38
C GLN A 4 11.33 -9.75 -7.24
N TYR A 5 12.62 -9.47 -7.48
CA TYR A 5 13.43 -8.74 -6.49
C TYR A 5 12.95 -7.29 -6.32
N ALA A 6 12.59 -6.62 -7.41
CA ALA A 6 12.07 -5.25 -7.35
C ALA A 6 10.74 -5.17 -6.60
N THR A 7 9.79 -6.08 -6.89
CA THR A 7 8.50 -6.14 -6.19
C THR A 7 8.66 -6.50 -4.72
N LYS A 8 9.55 -7.44 -4.39
CA LYS A 8 9.88 -7.76 -3.00
C LYS A 8 10.48 -6.56 -2.26
N ALA A 9 11.48 -5.90 -2.86
CA ALA A 9 12.10 -4.72 -2.25
C ALA A 9 11.10 -3.60 -1.99
N LEU A 10 10.13 -3.39 -2.90
CA LEU A 10 9.07 -2.41 -2.75
C LEU A 10 8.09 -2.79 -1.63
N TYR A 11 7.68 -4.05 -1.59
CA TYR A 11 6.79 -4.59 -0.55
C TYR A 11 7.41 -4.50 0.85
N GLU A 12 8.71 -4.86 0.99
CA GLU A 12 9.45 -4.85 2.25
C GLU A 12 10.01 -3.48 2.62
N PHE A 13 9.85 -2.46 1.75
CA PHE A 13 10.37 -1.13 2.03
C PHE A 13 9.80 -0.56 3.32
N SER A 14 10.68 -0.12 4.22
CA SER A 14 10.29 0.23 5.60
C SER A 14 9.35 1.43 5.72
N LYS A 15 9.32 2.33 4.73
CA LYS A 15 8.44 3.50 4.71
C LYS A 15 7.18 3.20 3.90
N PRO A 16 6.03 3.86 4.18
CA PRO A 16 4.87 3.79 3.31
C PRO A 16 5.17 4.24 1.89
N THR A 17 4.63 3.51 0.92
CA THR A 17 4.80 3.74 -0.52
C THR A 17 3.46 4.02 -1.19
N ILE A 18 3.45 4.91 -2.19
CA ILE A 18 2.25 5.29 -2.94
C ILE A 18 2.55 5.11 -4.43
N ALA A 19 1.81 4.24 -5.09
CA ALA A 19 1.77 4.19 -6.55
C ALA A 19 0.79 5.25 -7.07
N VAL A 20 1.24 6.03 -8.04
CA VAL A 20 0.42 7.06 -8.71
C VAL A 20 0.31 6.69 -10.18
N ILE A 21 -0.82 6.10 -10.57
CA ILE A 21 -1.07 5.62 -11.93
C ILE A 21 -1.75 6.73 -12.73
N ASN A 22 -1.00 7.40 -13.56
CA ASN A 22 -1.43 8.56 -14.35
C ASN A 22 -1.76 8.25 -15.81
N GLY A 23 -1.70 6.99 -16.22
CA GLY A 23 -1.95 6.52 -17.57
C GLY A 23 -2.10 5.01 -17.61
N PRO A 24 -2.09 4.39 -18.81
CA PRO A 24 -2.23 2.94 -18.94
C PRO A 24 -1.07 2.19 -18.28
N ALA A 25 -1.39 1.27 -17.37
CA ALA A 25 -0.44 0.32 -16.78
C ALA A 25 -0.83 -1.12 -17.13
N ARG A 26 0.15 -1.93 -17.52
CA ARG A 26 -0.02 -3.33 -17.92
C ARG A 26 1.08 -4.19 -17.32
N GLY A 27 0.77 -5.47 -17.06
CA GLY A 27 1.77 -6.45 -16.62
C GLY A 27 2.61 -5.94 -15.45
N ALA A 28 3.92 -5.89 -15.64
CA ALA A 28 4.88 -5.48 -14.61
C ALA A 28 4.61 -4.10 -14.01
N GLY A 29 3.99 -3.16 -14.75
CA GLY A 29 3.59 -1.86 -14.22
C GLY A 29 2.50 -1.99 -13.15
N VAL A 30 1.52 -2.88 -13.37
CA VAL A 30 0.49 -3.20 -12.38
C VAL A 30 1.09 -3.98 -11.21
N GLU A 31 1.97 -4.95 -11.50
CA GLU A 31 2.67 -5.73 -10.47
C GLU A 31 3.42 -4.83 -9.48
N LEU A 32 4.15 -3.83 -9.97
CA LEU A 32 4.84 -2.86 -9.12
C LEU A 32 3.86 -2.02 -8.31
N ALA A 33 2.78 -1.53 -8.92
CA ALA A 33 1.79 -0.70 -8.23
C ALA A 33 1.10 -1.45 -7.09
N LEU A 34 0.76 -2.74 -7.29
CA LEU A 34 0.11 -3.58 -6.26
C LEU A 34 1.05 -4.01 -5.13
N ASN A 35 2.34 -3.75 -5.24
CA ASN A 35 3.32 -3.93 -4.14
C ASN A 35 3.59 -2.64 -3.36
N CYS A 36 3.00 -1.51 -3.75
CA CYS A 36 2.94 -0.32 -2.91
C CYS A 36 1.85 -0.46 -1.84
N ASP A 37 1.97 0.31 -0.76
CA ASP A 37 0.97 0.31 0.32
C ASP A 37 -0.35 0.95 -0.13
N PHE A 38 -0.28 1.93 -1.02
CA PHE A 38 -1.43 2.66 -1.54
C PHE A 38 -1.33 2.83 -3.05
N VAL A 39 -2.48 2.75 -3.72
CA VAL A 39 -2.61 3.01 -5.15
C VAL A 39 -3.57 4.17 -5.36
N PHE A 40 -3.12 5.20 -6.07
CA PHE A 40 -3.92 6.32 -6.54
C PHE A 40 -3.95 6.30 -8.05
N MET A 41 -5.10 6.56 -8.67
CA MET A 41 -5.25 6.51 -10.12
C MET A 41 -5.89 7.79 -10.67
N ALA A 42 -5.49 8.18 -11.89
CA ALA A 42 -6.32 9.11 -12.66
C ALA A 42 -7.63 8.42 -13.07
N HIS A 43 -8.72 9.18 -13.20
CA HIS A 43 -10.00 8.63 -13.63
C HIS A 43 -9.89 7.87 -14.95
N GLU A 44 -9.11 8.42 -15.90
CA GLU A 44 -8.90 7.91 -17.26
C GLU A 44 -7.74 6.91 -17.37
N ALA A 45 -6.92 6.78 -16.31
CA ALA A 45 -5.87 5.78 -16.29
C ALA A 45 -6.48 4.38 -16.26
N THR A 46 -5.81 3.43 -16.89
CA THR A 46 -6.30 2.07 -16.98
C THR A 46 -5.27 1.06 -16.52
N VAL A 47 -5.73 0.00 -15.86
CA VAL A 47 -4.92 -1.16 -15.50
C VAL A 47 -5.50 -2.43 -16.13
N ALA A 48 -4.64 -3.37 -16.52
CA ALA A 48 -5.05 -4.71 -16.91
C ALA A 48 -3.92 -5.72 -16.69
N LEU A 49 -4.29 -6.95 -16.37
CA LEU A 49 -3.42 -8.12 -16.26
C LEU A 49 -3.74 -9.05 -17.43
N THR A 50 -3.00 -8.93 -18.52
CA THR A 50 -3.28 -9.60 -19.79
C THR A 50 -2.45 -10.86 -20.02
N GLU A 51 -1.68 -11.30 -19.05
CA GLU A 51 -0.73 -12.39 -19.14
C GLU A 51 -1.40 -13.72 -19.55
N THR A 52 -2.59 -14.00 -19.03
CA THR A 52 -3.35 -15.22 -19.36
C THR A 52 -3.76 -15.28 -20.83
N SER A 53 -4.05 -14.14 -21.45
CA SER A 53 -4.35 -14.05 -22.89
C SER A 53 -3.12 -14.17 -23.78
N LEU A 54 -1.92 -13.99 -23.21
CA LEU A 54 -0.64 -14.15 -23.88
C LEU A 54 -0.01 -15.54 -23.65
N GLY A 55 -0.69 -16.43 -22.91
CA GLY A 55 -0.18 -17.76 -22.61
C GLY A 55 0.95 -17.76 -21.55
N THR A 56 1.06 -16.70 -20.77
CA THR A 56 2.04 -16.59 -19.67
C THR A 56 1.32 -16.37 -18.32
N PHE A 57 2.07 -16.11 -17.27
CA PHE A 57 1.55 -15.95 -15.92
C PHE A 57 1.96 -14.61 -15.30
N ILE A 58 1.07 -14.06 -14.47
CA ILE A 58 1.33 -12.85 -13.69
C ILE A 58 2.42 -13.10 -12.64
N GLY A 59 3.27 -12.11 -12.43
CA GLY A 59 4.35 -12.14 -11.44
C GLY A 59 4.10 -11.23 -10.25
N GLY A 60 5.18 -10.80 -9.61
CA GLY A 60 5.18 -9.73 -8.60
C GLY A 60 4.26 -9.95 -7.41
N ALA A 61 3.94 -11.19 -7.03
CA ALA A 61 2.99 -11.53 -5.96
C ALA A 61 1.56 -10.96 -6.17
N VAL A 62 1.16 -10.68 -7.41
CA VAL A 62 -0.18 -10.17 -7.73
C VAL A 62 -1.28 -11.10 -7.21
N THR A 63 -1.12 -12.42 -7.35
CA THR A 63 -2.10 -13.40 -6.84
C THR A 63 -2.33 -13.27 -5.33
N TYR A 64 -1.33 -12.85 -4.59
CA TYR A 64 -1.42 -12.60 -3.16
C TYR A 64 -2.03 -11.23 -2.85
N ASN A 65 -1.50 -10.16 -3.46
CA ASN A 65 -1.91 -8.78 -3.16
C ASN A 65 -3.31 -8.47 -3.69
N LEU A 66 -3.61 -8.84 -4.95
CA LEU A 66 -4.88 -8.53 -5.59
C LEU A 66 -6.07 -9.15 -4.85
N VAL A 67 -5.95 -10.44 -4.46
CA VAL A 67 -7.01 -11.12 -3.71
C VAL A 67 -7.31 -10.41 -2.37
N ARG A 68 -6.29 -9.86 -1.73
CA ARG A 68 -6.41 -9.13 -0.47
C ARG A 68 -7.05 -7.76 -0.66
N MET A 69 -6.84 -7.13 -1.81
CA MET A 69 -7.37 -5.80 -2.12
C MET A 69 -8.83 -5.86 -2.57
N VAL A 70 -9.17 -6.76 -3.50
CA VAL A 70 -10.48 -6.76 -4.16
C VAL A 70 -11.34 -7.99 -3.86
N GLY A 71 -10.81 -8.94 -3.08
CA GLY A 71 -11.47 -10.22 -2.80
C GLY A 71 -11.30 -11.24 -3.94
N LEU A 72 -11.56 -12.52 -3.64
CA LEU A 72 -11.20 -13.64 -4.51
C LEU A 72 -11.95 -13.62 -5.86
N GLN A 73 -13.25 -13.29 -5.86
CA GLN A 73 -14.06 -13.34 -7.10
C GLN A 73 -13.63 -12.24 -8.07
N ALA A 74 -13.51 -11.00 -7.61
CA ALA A 74 -13.06 -9.90 -8.44
C ALA A 74 -11.62 -10.11 -8.94
N ALA A 75 -10.73 -10.62 -8.07
CA ALA A 75 -9.37 -10.96 -8.48
C ALA A 75 -9.33 -12.02 -9.59
N LYS A 76 -10.18 -13.06 -9.50
CA LYS A 76 -10.31 -14.09 -10.55
C LYS A 76 -10.81 -13.49 -11.86
N GLU A 77 -11.85 -12.65 -11.82
CA GLU A 77 -12.38 -11.97 -13.01
C GLU A 77 -11.27 -11.16 -13.67
N ILE A 78 -10.58 -10.30 -12.92
CA ILE A 78 -9.50 -9.44 -13.43
C ILE A 78 -8.41 -10.28 -14.12
N VAL A 79 -7.94 -11.33 -13.46
CA VAL A 79 -6.82 -12.15 -13.96
C VAL A 79 -7.25 -13.07 -15.11
N TYR A 80 -8.42 -13.70 -15.00
CA TYR A 80 -8.85 -14.70 -15.99
C TYR A 80 -9.30 -14.06 -17.30
N THR A 81 -9.91 -12.89 -17.23
CA THR A 81 -10.44 -12.21 -18.43
C THR A 81 -9.48 -11.17 -19.00
N GLY A 82 -8.49 -10.72 -18.23
CA GLY A 82 -7.63 -9.60 -18.63
C GLY A 82 -8.39 -8.28 -18.77
N THR A 83 -9.55 -8.13 -18.10
CA THR A 83 -10.41 -6.96 -18.18
C THR A 83 -9.64 -5.68 -17.91
N VAL A 84 -9.86 -4.67 -18.76
CA VAL A 84 -9.34 -3.32 -18.57
C VAL A 84 -10.21 -2.57 -17.56
N ILE A 85 -9.59 -2.05 -16.53
CA ILE A 85 -10.23 -1.36 -15.40
C ILE A 85 -9.76 0.09 -15.41
N ASP A 86 -10.66 1.06 -15.45
CA ASP A 86 -10.33 2.47 -15.27
C ASP A 86 -10.14 2.86 -13.80
N GLY A 87 -9.68 4.10 -13.56
CA GLY A 87 -9.39 4.56 -12.21
C GLY A 87 -10.62 4.62 -11.30
N LYS A 88 -11.79 4.96 -11.83
CA LYS A 88 -13.04 5.00 -11.05
C LYS A 88 -13.43 3.60 -10.60
N LYS A 89 -13.43 2.66 -11.55
CA LYS A 89 -13.73 1.25 -11.26
C LYS A 89 -12.71 0.62 -10.33
N ALA A 90 -11.43 0.95 -10.48
CA ALA A 90 -10.38 0.50 -9.58
C ALA A 90 -10.62 0.97 -8.12
N ALA A 91 -11.09 2.20 -7.93
CA ALA A 91 -11.44 2.72 -6.60
C ALA A 91 -12.69 2.04 -6.03
N GLU A 92 -13.73 1.80 -6.85
CA GLU A 92 -14.93 1.06 -6.44
C GLU A 92 -14.62 -0.37 -5.97
N LEU A 93 -13.70 -1.04 -6.65
CA LEU A 93 -13.29 -2.41 -6.33
C LEU A 93 -12.31 -2.50 -5.15
N GLY A 94 -11.72 -1.38 -4.71
CA GLY A 94 -10.67 -1.37 -3.69
C GLY A 94 -9.27 -1.70 -4.25
N LEU A 95 -9.10 -1.77 -5.57
CA LEU A 95 -7.79 -1.90 -6.21
C LEU A 95 -6.99 -0.61 -6.09
N ALA A 96 -7.63 0.53 -6.24
CA ALA A 96 -7.08 1.84 -5.89
C ALA A 96 -7.74 2.36 -4.62
N LEU A 97 -6.95 2.99 -3.73
CA LEU A 97 -7.50 3.66 -2.56
C LEU A 97 -8.39 4.84 -2.98
N ARG A 98 -7.98 5.57 -4.02
CA ARG A 98 -8.70 6.75 -4.55
C ARG A 98 -8.41 6.95 -6.03
N ALA A 99 -9.38 7.54 -6.71
CA ALA A 99 -9.22 8.03 -8.08
C ALA A 99 -9.56 9.52 -8.15
N TYR A 100 -8.84 10.26 -9.01
CA TYR A 100 -8.96 11.70 -9.19
C TYR A 100 -8.90 12.09 -10.68
N PRO A 101 -9.41 13.27 -11.07
CA PRO A 101 -9.03 13.87 -12.34
C PRO A 101 -7.50 13.96 -12.46
N ILE A 102 -6.98 13.80 -13.67
CA ILE A 102 -5.53 13.74 -13.90
C ILE A 102 -4.79 14.98 -13.36
N GLU A 103 -5.41 16.16 -13.49
CA GLU A 103 -4.88 17.44 -13.02
C GLU A 103 -4.71 17.52 -11.50
N ASP A 104 -5.53 16.81 -10.74
CA ASP A 104 -5.52 16.79 -9.28
C ASP A 104 -4.71 15.61 -8.69
N LEU A 105 -4.52 14.55 -9.45
CA LEU A 105 -3.99 13.28 -8.98
C LEU A 105 -2.68 13.43 -8.19
N LEU A 106 -1.69 14.11 -8.75
CA LEU A 106 -0.39 14.24 -8.09
C LEU A 106 -0.44 15.15 -6.87
N LYS A 107 -1.27 16.18 -6.90
CA LYS A 107 -1.51 17.09 -5.77
C LYS A 107 -2.11 16.32 -4.59
N GLU A 108 -3.13 15.51 -4.84
CA GLU A 108 -3.83 14.73 -3.83
C GLU A 108 -2.93 13.61 -3.26
N ALA A 109 -2.16 12.91 -4.11
CA ALA A 109 -1.19 11.93 -3.66
C ALA A 109 -0.10 12.57 -2.77
N ARG A 110 0.40 13.75 -3.12
CA ARG A 110 1.36 14.50 -2.29
C ARG A 110 0.75 14.99 -0.97
N ALA A 111 -0.51 15.42 -0.99
CA ALA A 111 -1.22 15.81 0.24
C ALA A 111 -1.33 14.61 1.19
N PHE A 112 -1.69 13.44 0.67
CA PHE A 112 -1.74 12.20 1.45
C PHE A 112 -0.34 11.80 1.98
N ALA A 113 0.70 11.90 1.15
CA ALA A 113 2.08 11.61 1.56
C ALA A 113 2.54 12.54 2.71
N LYS A 114 2.14 13.81 2.71
CA LYS A 114 2.43 14.75 3.82
C LYS A 114 1.77 14.32 5.12
N VAL A 115 0.54 13.79 5.06
CA VAL A 115 -0.14 13.23 6.24
C VAL A 115 0.66 12.04 6.79
N LEU A 116 1.11 11.11 5.93
CA LEU A 116 1.94 9.98 6.35
C LEU A 116 3.27 10.46 6.96
N ALA A 117 3.93 11.43 6.32
CA ALA A 117 5.20 11.98 6.77
C ALA A 117 5.11 12.74 8.11
N SER A 118 3.90 13.15 8.52
CA SER A 118 3.68 13.78 9.83
C SER A 118 3.49 12.77 10.99
N ARG A 119 3.52 11.48 10.71
CA ARG A 119 3.36 10.43 11.72
C ARG A 119 4.71 9.92 12.22
N ALA A 120 4.72 9.36 13.43
CA ALA A 120 5.92 8.76 14.03
C ALA A 120 6.48 7.65 13.13
N PRO A 121 7.72 7.77 12.62
CA PRO A 121 8.26 6.85 11.62
C PRO A 121 8.35 5.40 12.10
N VAL A 122 8.78 5.16 13.34
CA VAL A 122 8.88 3.82 13.93
C VAL A 122 7.50 3.17 14.02
N SER A 123 6.49 3.92 14.47
CA SER A 123 5.11 3.42 14.56
C SER A 123 4.54 3.04 13.20
N LEU A 124 4.80 3.84 12.14
CA LEU A 124 4.37 3.52 10.78
C LEU A 124 5.05 2.26 10.24
N GLN A 125 6.36 2.11 10.47
CA GLN A 125 7.11 0.92 10.05
C GLN A 125 6.56 -0.35 10.69
N LEU A 126 6.33 -0.31 11.99
CA LEU A 126 5.77 -1.44 12.73
C LEU A 126 4.34 -1.76 12.29
N ALA A 127 3.49 -0.75 12.10
CA ALA A 127 2.13 -0.94 11.59
C ALA A 127 2.13 -1.60 10.21
N LYS A 128 2.95 -1.10 9.27
CA LYS A 128 3.13 -1.71 7.94
C LYS A 128 3.55 -3.18 8.07
N LYS A 129 4.59 -3.47 8.83
CA LYS A 129 5.11 -4.82 9.03
C LYS A 129 4.05 -5.77 9.59
N ARG A 130 3.30 -5.35 10.61
CA ARG A 130 2.27 -6.20 11.24
C ARG A 130 1.09 -6.44 10.30
N MET A 131 0.61 -5.42 9.59
CA MET A 131 -0.46 -5.56 8.59
C MET A 131 -0.07 -6.50 7.43
N GLN A 132 1.18 -6.49 7.00
CA GLN A 132 1.69 -7.41 5.98
C GLN A 132 1.77 -8.86 6.47
N GLN A 133 1.98 -9.09 7.76
CA GLN A 133 2.10 -10.41 8.38
C GLN A 133 0.75 -11.04 8.78
N PHE A 134 -0.34 -10.28 8.75
CA PHE A 134 -1.67 -10.65 9.26
C PHE A 134 -2.15 -12.07 8.87
N TYR A 135 -1.90 -12.53 7.66
CA TYR A 135 -2.38 -13.85 7.22
C TYR A 135 -1.49 -15.04 7.62
N GLY A 136 -0.35 -14.79 8.21
CA GLY A 136 0.60 -15.85 8.58
C GLY A 136 0.55 -16.24 10.06
N PHE A 137 -0.30 -15.59 10.86
CA PHE A 137 -0.33 -15.76 12.31
C PHE A 137 -1.76 -15.93 12.83
N ASP A 138 -1.91 -16.69 13.92
CA ASP A 138 -3.15 -16.75 14.69
C ASP A 138 -3.35 -15.48 15.53
N HIS A 139 -4.56 -15.29 16.06
CA HIS A 139 -4.94 -14.10 16.82
C HIS A 139 -4.01 -13.82 18.01
N ASP A 140 -3.67 -14.86 18.79
CA ASP A 140 -2.87 -14.69 20.00
C ASP A 140 -1.42 -14.30 19.65
N SER A 141 -0.87 -14.88 18.58
CA SER A 141 0.42 -14.49 18.04
C SER A 141 0.43 -13.02 17.57
N ILE A 142 -0.65 -12.56 16.95
CA ILE A 142 -0.77 -11.14 16.56
C ILE A 142 -0.82 -10.23 17.79
N LEU A 143 -1.56 -10.57 18.82
CA LEU A 143 -1.61 -9.78 20.06
C LEU A 143 -0.22 -9.62 20.71
N LEU A 144 0.57 -10.70 20.73
CA LEU A 144 1.94 -10.65 21.26
C LEU A 144 2.84 -9.74 20.39
N LEU A 145 2.73 -9.84 19.07
CA LEU A 145 3.49 -8.99 18.13
C LEU A 145 3.09 -7.52 18.22
N GLU A 146 1.82 -7.23 18.47
CA GLU A 146 1.33 -5.86 18.68
C GLU A 146 1.82 -5.30 20.02
N ALA A 147 1.79 -6.11 21.10
CA ALA A 147 2.33 -5.72 22.39
C ALA A 147 3.84 -5.36 22.26
N ASP A 148 4.63 -6.20 21.60
CA ASP A 148 6.05 -5.93 21.31
C ASP A 148 6.23 -4.61 20.53
N ALA A 149 5.36 -4.36 19.53
CA ALA A 149 5.40 -3.12 18.76
C ALA A 149 5.06 -1.89 19.63
N VAL A 150 4.08 -2.00 20.51
CA VAL A 150 3.73 -0.93 21.48
C VAL A 150 4.92 -0.63 22.40
N PHE A 151 5.53 -1.66 23.00
CA PHE A 151 6.72 -1.47 23.85
C PHE A 151 7.88 -0.86 23.08
N THR A 152 8.09 -1.27 21.82
CA THR A 152 9.11 -0.68 20.96
C THR A 152 8.85 0.81 20.75
N CYS A 153 7.62 1.21 20.44
CA CYS A 153 7.26 2.61 20.27
C CYS A 153 7.41 3.42 21.56
N MET A 154 7.02 2.86 22.71
CA MET A 154 7.11 3.54 24.02
C MET A 154 8.56 3.84 24.43
N ASN A 155 9.53 3.11 23.90
CA ASN A 155 10.96 3.34 24.16
C ASN A 155 11.59 4.36 23.19
N THR A 156 10.80 4.99 22.29
CA THR A 156 11.28 6.02 21.36
C THR A 156 11.14 7.42 21.93
N GLN A 157 11.98 8.36 21.47
CA GLN A 157 11.80 9.77 21.77
C GLN A 157 10.50 10.33 21.15
N ASP A 158 10.05 9.75 20.04
CA ASP A 158 8.81 10.12 19.37
C ASP A 158 7.58 9.84 20.24
N TRP A 159 7.59 8.80 21.07
CA TRP A 159 6.53 8.58 22.07
C TRP A 159 6.41 9.74 23.05
N HIS A 160 7.54 10.17 23.62
CA HIS A 160 7.57 11.28 24.56
C HIS A 160 7.17 12.59 23.90
N GLU A 161 7.61 12.83 22.67
CA GLU A 161 7.19 13.99 21.88
C GLU A 161 5.69 13.95 21.57
N GLY A 162 5.15 12.78 21.22
CA GLY A 162 3.72 12.60 20.99
C GLY A 162 2.88 13.00 22.19
N ILE A 163 3.22 12.53 23.39
CA ILE A 163 2.54 12.88 24.65
C ILE A 163 2.67 14.37 24.93
N ARG A 164 3.89 14.92 24.80
CA ARG A 164 4.15 16.34 25.08
C ARG A 164 3.35 17.24 24.15
N SER A 165 3.43 17.00 22.85
CA SER A 165 2.71 17.80 21.83
C SER A 165 1.20 17.75 22.02
N PHE A 166 0.66 16.57 22.40
CA PHE A 166 -0.75 16.42 22.72
C PHE A 166 -1.17 17.30 23.90
N ASN A 167 -0.40 17.26 25.00
CA ASN A 167 -0.69 18.07 26.19
C ASN A 167 -0.54 19.57 25.93
N GLU A 168 0.38 19.96 25.05
CA GLU A 168 0.63 21.35 24.65
C GLU A 168 -0.31 21.84 23.54
N GLY A 169 -1.14 21.00 22.95
CA GLY A 169 -2.07 21.35 21.87
C GLY A 169 -1.40 21.78 20.57
N ARG A 170 -0.19 21.30 20.30
CA ARG A 170 0.59 21.60 19.08
C ARG A 170 0.82 20.38 18.21
N ALA A 171 1.25 20.60 16.99
CA ALA A 171 1.70 19.50 16.10
C ALA A 171 3.00 18.89 16.63
N PRO A 172 3.14 17.52 16.61
CA PRO A 172 4.35 16.83 17.00
C PRO A 172 5.48 17.00 15.96
N GLN A 173 6.73 16.85 16.43
CA GLN A 173 7.93 16.86 15.60
C GLN A 173 8.67 15.53 15.76
N PHE A 174 8.20 14.51 15.05
CA PHE A 174 8.78 13.18 15.09
C PHE A 174 10.11 13.09 14.34
N LYS A 175 11.06 12.32 14.88
CA LYS A 175 12.42 12.13 14.35
C LYS A 175 12.74 10.68 13.96
N GLY A 176 11.94 9.72 14.39
CA GLY A 176 12.14 8.30 14.12
C GLY A 176 13.21 7.65 15.02
N VAL A 177 13.39 8.14 16.22
CA VAL A 177 14.40 7.69 17.19
C VAL A 177 13.80 7.52 18.59
#